data_7c1a02688a3406bd25a9559aa258a059
#
_entry.id   7c1a02688a3406bd25a9559aa258a059
#
_cell.length_a   1.000
_cell.length_b   1.000
_cell.length_c   1.000
_cell.angle_alpha   90.00
_cell.angle_beta   90.00
_cell.angle_gamma   90.00
#
_symmetry.space_group_name_H-M   'P 1'
#
loop_
_entity.id
_entity.type
_entity.pdbx_description
1 polymer ?
#
loop_
_entity_poly.entity_id
_entity_poly.type
_entity_poly.pdbx_seq_one_letter_code
_entity_poly.pdbx_strand_id
1 'polypeptide(L)'
;VLFRSKTLNIHPVKAEKDDTDLALGVEQAIQKGYTEIDIYGATGGRLDHFMGTLQILFKSDYIKKEIIIKVIDKQNEIMLLNTGTHQLHKSDKYQYVSLILVNGEVILSLSGFKYNLNHQHLEIGSTLTISNEVNRSMAIIEVEKGQVLQMRSRDLE
;
A
#
# COMPACT_ATOMS: atom_id res chain seq x y z
N VAL A 1 6.23 -1.54 -15.70
CA VAL A 1 5.46 -2.24 -14.67
C VAL A 1 5.85 -3.71 -14.72
N LEU A 2 6.45 -4.22 -13.65
CA LEU A 2 6.81 -5.63 -13.50
C LEU A 2 5.75 -6.32 -12.64
N PHE A 3 5.16 -7.36 -13.16
CA PHE A 3 4.23 -8.22 -12.42
C PHE A 3 4.96 -9.45 -11.92
N ARG A 4 4.65 -9.90 -10.72
CA ARG A 4 5.37 -10.96 -9.98
C ARG A 4 5.22 -12.35 -10.60
N SER A 5 5.27 -12.57 -11.86
CA SER A 5 5.54 -13.87 -12.49
C SER A 5 5.66 -13.85 -14.01
N LYS A 6 5.39 -12.77 -14.70
CA LYS A 6 5.63 -12.67 -16.16
C LYS A 6 5.69 -11.19 -16.57
N THR A 7 6.64 -10.84 -17.41
CA THR A 7 6.66 -9.54 -18.10
C THR A 7 5.42 -9.47 -19.01
N LEU A 8 4.50 -8.52 -18.73
CA LEU A 8 3.41 -8.23 -19.61
C LEU A 8 3.87 -7.23 -20.66
N ASN A 9 3.81 -7.59 -21.94
CA ASN A 9 3.91 -6.63 -23.03
C ASN A 9 2.63 -5.79 -23.05
N ILE A 10 2.72 -4.58 -22.54
CA ILE A 10 1.63 -3.61 -22.58
C ILE A 10 1.72 -2.90 -23.92
N HIS A 11 0.73 -3.10 -24.78
CA HIS A 11 0.62 -2.35 -26.03
C HIS A 11 0.25 -0.89 -25.73
N PRO A 12 0.85 0.10 -26.46
CA PRO A 12 0.50 1.49 -26.27
C PRO A 12 -0.99 1.70 -26.52
N VAL A 13 -1.64 2.36 -25.59
CA VAL A 13 -3.08 2.63 -25.64
C VAL A 13 -3.30 4.02 -26.24
N LYS A 14 -4.34 4.20 -27.07
CA LYS A 14 -4.66 5.49 -27.69
C LYS A 14 -4.87 6.60 -26.64
N ALA A 15 -4.42 7.81 -26.97
CA ALA A 15 -4.36 8.99 -26.08
C ALA A 15 -5.71 9.56 -25.59
N GLU A 16 -6.83 8.98 -26.01
CA GLU A 16 -8.20 9.39 -25.65
C GLU A 16 -8.83 8.40 -24.68
N LYS A 17 -8.29 8.30 -23.45
CA LYS A 17 -8.86 7.42 -22.43
C LYS A 17 -9.03 8.14 -21.10
N ASP A 18 -10.09 7.77 -20.41
CA ASP A 18 -10.52 8.32 -19.13
C ASP A 18 -9.64 7.90 -17.93
N ASP A 19 -8.57 7.12 -18.16
CA ASP A 19 -7.70 6.59 -17.08
C ASP A 19 -6.21 6.61 -17.48
N THR A 20 -5.31 6.56 -16.49
CA THR A 20 -3.85 6.56 -16.72
C THR A 20 -3.37 5.23 -17.31
N ASP A 21 -2.25 5.24 -18.05
CA ASP A 21 -1.64 4.02 -18.62
C ASP A 21 -1.34 2.98 -17.53
N LEU A 22 -0.96 3.43 -16.32
CA LEU A 22 -0.71 2.55 -15.18
C LEU A 22 -2.01 1.88 -14.71
N ALA A 23 -3.09 2.64 -14.57
CA ALA A 23 -4.39 2.09 -14.15
C ALA A 23 -4.90 1.06 -15.16
N LEU A 24 -4.75 1.34 -16.45
CA LEU A 24 -5.09 0.38 -17.51
C LEU A 24 -4.23 -0.89 -17.47
N GLY A 25 -2.92 -0.74 -17.17
CA GLY A 25 -2.02 -1.88 -17.00
C GLY A 25 -2.42 -2.77 -15.82
N VAL A 26 -2.81 -2.18 -14.70
CA VAL A 26 -3.32 -2.92 -13.53
C VAL A 26 -4.62 -3.63 -13.87
N GLU A 27 -5.56 -2.96 -14.54
CA GLU A 27 -6.82 -3.56 -14.96
C GLU A 27 -6.62 -4.76 -15.89
N GLN A 28 -5.71 -4.66 -16.87
CA GLN A 28 -5.35 -5.78 -17.74
C GLN A 28 -4.76 -6.97 -16.97
N ALA A 29 -3.93 -6.71 -15.94
CA ALA A 29 -3.38 -7.76 -15.10
C ALA A 29 -4.50 -8.50 -14.35
N ILE A 30 -5.44 -7.76 -13.77
CA ILE A 30 -6.58 -8.33 -13.06
C ILE A 30 -7.48 -9.14 -14.00
N GLN A 31 -7.76 -8.64 -15.20
CA GLN A 31 -8.54 -9.37 -16.21
C GLN A 31 -7.87 -10.68 -16.64
N LYS A 32 -6.55 -10.76 -16.56
CA LYS A 32 -5.78 -12.00 -16.79
C LYS A 32 -5.72 -12.93 -15.58
N GLY A 33 -6.39 -12.60 -14.48
CA GLY A 33 -6.51 -13.42 -13.28
C GLY A 33 -5.39 -13.25 -12.27
N TYR A 34 -4.57 -12.17 -12.38
CA TYR A 34 -3.57 -11.87 -11.33
C TYR A 34 -4.26 -11.20 -10.14
N THR A 35 -3.96 -11.72 -8.95
CA THR A 35 -4.48 -11.21 -7.66
C THR A 35 -3.41 -10.51 -6.82
N GLU A 36 -2.13 -10.65 -7.19
CA GLU A 36 -1.01 -9.93 -6.58
C GLU A 36 -0.24 -9.16 -7.64
N ILE A 37 -0.10 -7.84 -7.44
CA ILE A 37 0.48 -6.93 -8.43
C ILE A 37 1.50 -6.02 -7.74
N ASP A 38 2.76 -6.08 -8.18
CA ASP A 38 3.82 -5.19 -7.74
C ASP A 38 4.05 -4.10 -8.79
N ILE A 39 3.93 -2.83 -8.40
CA ILE A 39 4.14 -1.65 -9.24
C ILE A 39 5.51 -1.05 -8.93
N TYR A 40 6.37 -0.97 -9.94
CA TYR A 40 7.68 -0.35 -9.85
C TYR A 40 7.76 0.90 -10.72
N GLY A 41 8.59 1.88 -10.31
CA GLY A 41 8.84 3.11 -11.09
C GLY A 41 7.72 4.15 -11.00
N ALA A 42 6.82 4.03 -10.04
CA ALA A 42 5.73 4.99 -9.81
C ALA A 42 6.10 6.12 -8.83
N THR A 43 7.31 6.10 -8.30
CA THR A 43 7.85 7.10 -7.35
C THR A 43 9.03 7.87 -7.96
N GLY A 44 9.44 8.97 -7.31
CA GLY A 44 10.63 9.74 -7.70
C GLY A 44 10.41 10.73 -8.85
N GLY A 45 9.19 10.88 -9.36
CA GLY A 45 8.82 11.82 -10.42
C GLY A 45 7.82 12.87 -9.95
N ARG A 46 6.89 13.22 -10.82
CA ARG A 46 5.79 14.16 -10.52
C ARG A 46 4.91 13.62 -9.41
N LEU A 47 4.64 14.44 -8.39
CA LEU A 47 3.84 14.03 -7.23
C LEU A 47 2.38 13.76 -7.57
N ASP A 48 1.80 14.46 -8.55
CA ASP A 48 0.43 14.19 -9.00
C ASP A 48 0.29 12.80 -9.62
N HIS A 49 1.29 12.33 -10.36
CA HIS A 49 1.34 10.95 -10.88
C HIS A 49 1.45 9.93 -9.75
N PHE A 50 2.27 10.21 -8.71
CA PHE A 50 2.36 9.36 -7.54
C PHE A 50 1.03 9.32 -6.77
N MET A 51 0.39 10.46 -6.56
CA MET A 51 -0.95 10.51 -5.94
C MET A 51 -1.98 9.74 -6.75
N GLY A 52 -1.94 9.83 -8.09
CA GLY A 52 -2.77 9.02 -8.99
C GLY A 52 -2.52 7.52 -8.82
N THR A 53 -1.26 7.11 -8.65
CA THR A 53 -0.91 5.71 -8.36
C THR A 53 -1.52 5.23 -7.05
N LEU A 54 -1.50 6.05 -5.99
CA LEU A 54 -2.14 5.71 -4.72
C LEU A 54 -3.66 5.55 -4.87
N GLN A 55 -4.31 6.35 -5.73
CA GLN A 55 -5.76 6.21 -5.98
C GLN A 55 -6.14 4.84 -6.56
N ILE A 56 -5.23 4.20 -7.31
CA ILE A 56 -5.47 2.84 -7.83
C ILE A 56 -5.67 1.84 -6.68
N LEU A 57 -4.93 2.01 -5.57
CA LEU A 57 -5.04 1.12 -4.40
C LEU A 57 -6.43 1.19 -3.74
N PHE A 58 -7.16 2.29 -3.91
CA PHE A 58 -8.46 2.52 -3.26
C PHE A 58 -9.66 2.09 -4.13
N LYS A 59 -9.45 1.56 -5.33
CA LYS A 59 -10.57 1.10 -6.18
C LYS A 59 -11.37 0.02 -5.45
N SER A 60 -12.64 0.31 -5.16
CA SER A 60 -13.52 -0.57 -4.38
C SER A 60 -13.65 -1.98 -4.97
N ASP A 61 -13.62 -2.10 -6.29
CA ASP A 61 -13.73 -3.39 -6.98
C ASP A 61 -12.48 -4.27 -6.78
N TYR A 62 -11.30 -3.66 -6.63
CA TYR A 62 -10.07 -4.40 -6.32
C TYR A 62 -10.11 -4.90 -4.87
N ILE A 63 -10.58 -4.05 -3.96
CA ILE A 63 -10.76 -4.39 -2.55
C ILE A 63 -11.74 -5.57 -2.38
N LYS A 64 -12.90 -5.52 -3.05
CA LYS A 64 -13.91 -6.58 -3.01
C LYS A 64 -13.41 -7.92 -3.59
N LYS A 65 -12.49 -7.87 -4.55
CA LYS A 65 -11.85 -9.05 -5.17
C LYS A 65 -10.59 -9.50 -4.42
N GLU A 66 -10.26 -8.87 -3.29
CA GLU A 66 -9.06 -9.16 -2.50
C GLU A 66 -7.75 -9.06 -3.32
N ILE A 67 -7.72 -8.12 -4.28
CA ILE A 67 -6.52 -7.87 -5.07
C ILE A 67 -5.49 -7.14 -4.22
N ILE A 68 -4.30 -7.71 -4.11
CA ILE A 68 -3.18 -7.11 -3.41
C ILE A 68 -2.33 -6.34 -4.41
N ILE A 69 -2.24 -5.02 -4.21
CA ILE A 69 -1.39 -4.15 -5.03
C ILE A 69 -0.34 -3.51 -4.13
N LYS A 70 0.92 -3.60 -4.53
CA LYS A 70 2.04 -2.95 -3.85
C LYS A 70 2.73 -1.96 -4.78
N VAL A 71 3.04 -0.79 -4.27
CA VAL A 71 3.94 0.18 -4.92
C VAL A 71 5.30 0.05 -4.27
N ILE A 72 6.32 -0.26 -5.05
CA ILE A 72 7.65 -0.62 -4.53
C ILE A 72 8.73 0.21 -5.23
N ASP A 73 9.64 0.75 -4.42
CA ASP A 73 10.88 1.37 -4.90
C ASP A 73 12.09 0.96 -4.05
N LYS A 74 13.19 1.71 -4.17
CA LYS A 74 14.43 1.40 -3.43
C LYS A 74 14.27 1.57 -1.92
N GLN A 75 13.43 2.51 -1.49
CA GLN A 75 13.24 2.90 -0.09
C GLN A 75 11.90 2.47 0.49
N ASN A 76 10.88 2.28 -0.35
CA ASN A 76 9.49 2.18 0.08
C ASN A 76 8.78 0.94 -0.47
N GLU A 77 7.87 0.42 0.33
CA GLU A 77 6.83 -0.52 -0.07
C GLU A 77 5.50 -0.03 0.49
N ILE A 78 4.52 0.20 -0.37
CA ILE A 78 3.23 0.77 -0.01
C ILE A 78 2.11 -0.18 -0.43
N MET A 79 1.17 -0.45 0.47
CA MET A 79 -0.03 -1.23 0.18
C MET A 79 -1.21 -0.75 1.02
N LEU A 80 -2.43 -1.05 0.58
CA LEU A 80 -3.64 -0.80 1.35
C LEU A 80 -3.92 -1.97 2.29
N LEU A 81 -4.20 -1.67 3.56
CA LEU A 81 -4.77 -2.60 4.51
C LEU A 81 -6.24 -2.26 4.76
N ASN A 82 -7.09 -3.25 4.57
CA ASN A 82 -8.51 -3.18 4.92
C ASN A 82 -8.74 -3.62 6.36
N THR A 83 -9.97 -3.44 6.85
CA THR A 83 -10.41 -4.01 8.13
C THR A 83 -10.03 -5.48 8.23
N GLY A 84 -9.42 -5.85 9.34
CA GLY A 84 -8.93 -7.21 9.61
C GLY A 84 -7.60 -7.22 10.36
N THR A 85 -7.10 -8.42 10.58
CA THR A 85 -5.83 -8.66 11.28
C THR A 85 -4.73 -8.97 10.26
N HIS A 86 -3.65 -8.19 10.30
CA HIS A 86 -2.52 -8.29 9.38
C HIS A 86 -1.24 -8.60 10.15
N GLN A 87 -0.51 -9.59 9.69
CA GLN A 87 0.79 -9.95 10.24
C GLN A 87 1.91 -9.27 9.46
N LEU A 88 2.86 -8.69 10.16
CA LEU A 88 4.01 -8.00 9.58
C LEU A 88 5.30 -8.54 10.17
N HIS A 89 6.10 -9.22 9.37
CA HIS A 89 7.41 -9.68 9.77
C HIS A 89 8.44 -8.56 9.77
N LYS A 90 9.33 -8.58 10.78
CA LYS A 90 10.50 -7.71 10.80
C LYS A 90 11.31 -7.88 9.52
N SER A 91 11.82 -6.80 8.98
CA SER A 91 12.58 -6.79 7.73
C SER A 91 13.91 -6.09 7.91
N ASP A 92 14.96 -6.68 7.37
CA ASP A 92 16.27 -6.02 7.30
C ASP A 92 16.32 -4.94 6.22
N LYS A 93 15.36 -4.97 5.28
CA LYS A 93 15.27 -3.97 4.19
C LYS A 93 14.56 -2.69 4.63
N TYR A 94 13.52 -2.79 5.46
CA TYR A 94 12.68 -1.67 5.84
C TYR A 94 12.67 -1.51 7.36
N GLN A 95 13.23 -0.42 7.84
CA GLN A 95 13.29 -0.10 9.27
C GLN A 95 11.96 0.42 9.81
N TYR A 96 11.31 1.30 9.04
CA TYR A 96 10.14 2.04 9.50
C TYR A 96 8.85 1.46 8.93
N VAL A 97 7.79 1.58 9.72
CA VAL A 97 6.42 1.25 9.33
C VAL A 97 5.52 2.42 9.70
N SER A 98 4.83 2.98 8.71
CA SER A 98 3.85 4.03 8.89
C SER A 98 2.48 3.53 8.43
N LEU A 99 1.43 3.92 9.16
CA LEU A 99 0.06 3.65 8.80
C LEU A 99 -0.64 4.99 8.55
N ILE A 100 -0.93 5.27 7.28
CA ILE A 100 -1.50 6.55 6.84
C ILE A 100 -3.01 6.37 6.67
N LEU A 101 -3.78 7.22 7.35
CA LEU A 101 -5.22 7.24 7.19
C LEU A 101 -5.60 7.81 5.81
N VAL A 102 -6.54 7.18 5.14
CA VAL A 102 -6.90 7.55 3.76
C VAL A 102 -8.34 8.04 3.62
N ASN A 103 -9.22 7.59 4.48
CA ASN A 103 -10.62 7.98 4.48
C ASN A 103 -11.22 7.86 5.90
N GLY A 104 -11.83 8.92 6.37
CA GLY A 104 -12.60 8.93 7.61
C GLY A 104 -11.82 8.55 8.87
N GLU A 105 -12.56 8.10 9.86
CA GLU A 105 -12.04 7.58 11.13
C GLU A 105 -11.51 6.16 10.97
N VAL A 106 -10.42 5.88 11.65
CA VAL A 106 -9.82 4.54 11.74
C VAL A 106 -9.66 4.15 13.21
N ILE A 107 -9.92 2.89 13.52
CA ILE A 107 -9.65 2.31 14.84
C ILE A 107 -8.56 1.25 14.66
N LEU A 108 -7.45 1.40 15.38
CA LEU A 108 -6.27 0.53 15.27
C LEU A 108 -5.85 -0.04 16.61
N SER A 109 -5.47 -1.31 16.59
CA SER A 109 -4.64 -1.94 17.61
C SER A 109 -3.32 -2.42 17.01
N LEU A 110 -2.21 -2.11 17.66
CA LEU A 110 -0.86 -2.48 17.22
C LEU A 110 -0.15 -3.23 18.33
N SER A 111 0.43 -4.38 18.00
CA SER A 111 1.25 -5.16 18.93
C SER A 111 2.53 -5.67 18.27
N GLY A 112 3.61 -5.78 19.05
CA GLY A 112 4.92 -6.18 18.54
C GLY A 112 5.72 -5.03 17.90
N PHE A 113 5.22 -3.81 17.98
CA PHE A 113 5.90 -2.59 17.56
C PHE A 113 6.63 -1.91 18.73
N LYS A 114 7.49 -0.97 18.41
CA LYS A 114 8.12 -0.07 19.38
C LYS A 114 7.08 0.78 20.08
N TYR A 115 6.09 1.27 19.34
CA TYR A 115 4.94 2.01 19.85
C TYR A 115 3.67 1.21 19.55
N ASN A 116 3.15 0.53 20.57
CA ASN A 116 1.91 -0.23 20.47
C ASN A 116 0.69 0.68 20.67
N LEU A 117 -0.44 0.27 20.14
CA LEU A 117 -1.74 0.93 20.31
C LEU A 117 -2.77 -0.10 20.74
N ASN A 118 -3.77 0.36 21.49
CA ASN A 118 -4.90 -0.47 21.91
C ASN A 118 -6.19 0.27 21.64
N HIS A 119 -6.96 -0.23 20.69
CA HIS A 119 -8.27 0.32 20.29
C HIS A 119 -8.22 1.85 20.10
N GLN A 120 -7.18 2.33 19.42
CA GLN A 120 -6.91 3.75 19.23
C GLN A 120 -7.80 4.32 18.13
N HIS A 121 -8.62 5.29 18.48
CA HIS A 121 -9.37 6.10 17.51
C HIS A 121 -8.46 7.16 16.92
N LEU A 122 -8.43 7.22 15.59
CA LEU A 122 -7.63 8.16 14.81
C LEU A 122 -8.49 8.83 13.74
N GLU A 123 -8.28 10.12 13.55
CA GLU A 123 -8.94 10.92 12.51
C GLU A 123 -7.93 11.38 11.45
N ILE A 124 -8.42 11.71 10.27
CA ILE A 124 -7.60 12.29 9.19
C ILE A 124 -6.82 13.49 9.73
N GLY A 125 -5.53 13.52 9.41
CA GLY A 125 -4.59 14.52 9.93
C GLY A 125 -3.76 14.03 11.12
N SER A 126 -4.09 12.87 11.70
CA SER A 126 -3.25 12.25 12.73
C SER A 126 -1.91 11.79 12.15
N THR A 127 -0.82 12.10 12.84
CA THR A 127 0.55 11.65 12.54
C THR A 127 1.07 10.61 13.54
N LEU A 128 0.22 10.14 14.46
CA LEU A 128 0.59 9.25 15.56
C LEU A 128 1.23 7.94 15.09
N THR A 129 0.86 7.47 13.91
CA THR A 129 1.26 6.18 13.35
C THR A 129 2.37 6.28 12.31
N ILE A 130 3.10 7.39 12.30
CA ILE A 130 4.23 7.62 11.39
C ILE A 130 5.54 7.12 12.04
N SER A 131 6.38 6.46 11.24
CA SER A 131 7.75 6.02 11.62
C SER A 131 7.79 5.12 12.87
N ASN A 132 6.86 4.18 12.98
CA ASN A 132 6.95 3.11 13.95
C ASN A 132 7.98 2.05 13.49
N GLU A 133 8.36 1.15 14.36
CA GLU A 133 9.35 0.09 14.09
C GLU A 133 8.83 -1.26 14.59
N VAL A 134 9.05 -2.33 13.82
CA VAL A 134 8.77 -3.68 14.30
C VAL A 134 9.83 -4.09 15.32
N ASN A 135 9.42 -4.25 16.57
CA ASN A 135 10.33 -4.51 17.70
C ASN A 135 10.57 -6.00 18.00
N ARG A 136 9.68 -6.87 17.48
CA ARG A 136 9.78 -8.34 17.61
C ARG A 136 10.01 -8.97 16.24
N SER A 137 10.12 -10.29 16.17
CA SER A 137 10.22 -11.00 14.88
C SER A 137 8.99 -10.77 13.99
N MET A 138 7.83 -10.57 14.63
CA MET A 138 6.55 -10.32 13.98
C MET A 138 5.74 -9.30 14.80
N ALA A 139 5.06 -8.40 14.11
CA ALA A 139 4.08 -7.48 14.65
C ALA A 139 2.70 -7.78 14.07
N ILE A 140 1.66 -7.35 14.79
CA ILE A 140 0.27 -7.47 14.36
C ILE A 140 -0.33 -6.07 14.24
N ILE A 141 -0.98 -5.82 13.11
CA ILE A 141 -1.78 -4.64 12.83
C ILE A 141 -3.22 -5.11 12.76
N GLU A 142 -4.05 -4.66 13.69
CA GLU A 142 -5.49 -4.90 13.66
C GLU A 142 -6.19 -3.62 13.24
N VAL A 143 -6.74 -3.60 12.03
CA VAL A 143 -7.59 -2.52 11.53
C VAL A 143 -9.02 -2.88 11.91
N GLU A 144 -9.50 -2.36 13.04
CA GLU A 144 -10.82 -2.67 13.58
C GLU A 144 -11.92 -1.93 12.83
N LYS A 145 -11.58 -0.72 12.31
CA LYS A 145 -12.48 0.10 11.48
C LYS A 145 -11.67 0.91 10.48
N GLY A 146 -12.18 1.06 9.27
CA GLY A 146 -11.60 1.90 8.22
C GLY A 146 -10.52 1.19 7.40
N GLN A 147 -9.65 2.00 6.81
CA GLN A 147 -8.56 1.55 5.92
C GLN A 147 -7.33 2.41 6.16
N VAL A 148 -6.16 1.82 6.04
CA VAL A 148 -4.89 2.54 6.12
C VAL A 148 -3.94 2.13 4.98
N LEU A 149 -3.14 3.08 4.49
CA LEU A 149 -1.95 2.74 3.73
C LEU A 149 -0.85 2.31 4.70
N GLN A 150 -0.39 1.07 4.56
CA GLN A 150 0.85 0.63 5.17
C GLN A 150 2.00 1.06 4.29
N MET A 151 2.91 1.85 4.84
CA MET A 151 4.16 2.22 4.20
C MET A 151 5.31 1.63 5.01
N ARG A 152 6.11 0.78 4.40
CA ARG A 152 7.38 0.33 4.96
C ARG A 152 8.48 1.12 4.28
N SER A 153 9.39 1.68 5.04
CA SER A 153 10.42 2.56 4.50
C SER A 153 11.77 2.40 5.20
N ARG A 154 12.80 2.92 4.55
CA ARG A 154 14.15 3.05 5.09
C ARG A 154 14.78 4.37 4.65
N ASP A 155 15.74 4.84 5.42
CA ASP A 155 16.62 5.93 4.98
C ASP A 155 17.55 5.46 3.86
N LEU A 156 17.99 6.39 3.01
CA LEU A 156 19.12 6.13 2.09
C LEU A 156 20.42 6.27 2.88
N GLU A 157 21.31 5.31 2.67
CA GLU A 157 22.71 5.41 3.09
C GLU A 157 23.45 6.44 2.26
#